data_6d2d520065e7f2ad09d8b5e878c8f592
#
_entry.id   6d2d520065e7f2ad09d8b5e878c8f592
#
_cell.length_a   1.000
_cell.length_b   1.000
_cell.length_c   1.000
_cell.angle_alpha   90.00
_cell.angle_beta   90.00
_cell.angle_gamma   90.00
#
_symmetry.space_group_name_H-M   'P 1'
#
loop_
_entity.id
_entity.type
_entity.pdbx_description
1 polymer ?
#
loop_
_entity_poly.entity_id
_entity_poly.type
_entity_poly.pdbx_seq_one_letter_code
_entity_poly.pdbx_strand_id
1 'polypeptide(L)'
;MCPDDLLNKITNRTKAVIPVHMLGFSSNISRIEKICKQKKIKLVEDNCESIGGKYKNKFLGTLGDFGCYSFHESKNIHCGNGGALLVNNKKFIKS
;
A
#
# COMPACT_ATOMS: atom_id res chain seq x y z
N MET A 1 1.12 9.87 4.67
CA MET A 1 2.55 9.69 5.05
C MET A 1 3.39 10.70 4.28
N CYS A 2 4.24 11.47 4.98
CA CYS A 2 5.16 12.44 4.37
C CYS A 2 6.47 11.71 3.98
N PRO A 3 6.91 11.75 2.72
CA PRO A 3 8.13 11.06 2.30
C PRO A 3 9.42 11.57 2.96
N ASP A 4 9.49 12.87 3.28
CA ASP A 4 10.67 13.45 3.95
C ASP A 4 10.78 12.95 5.39
N ASP A 5 9.66 12.91 6.10
CA ASP A 5 9.61 12.37 7.46
C ASP A 5 9.89 10.86 7.48
N LEU A 6 9.40 10.14 6.47
CA LEU A 6 9.71 8.72 6.28
C LEU A 6 11.24 8.50 6.20
N LEU A 7 11.95 9.28 5.38
CA LEU A 7 13.40 9.17 5.26
C LEU A 7 14.12 9.35 6.59
N ASN A 8 13.67 10.29 7.41
CA ASN A 8 14.24 10.56 8.73
C ASN A 8 13.99 9.46 9.76
N LYS A 9 12.94 8.65 9.55
CA LYS A 9 12.53 7.60 10.49
C LYS A 9 12.99 6.19 10.12
N ILE A 10 13.42 5.99 8.88
CA ILE A 10 13.94 4.69 8.44
C ILE A 10 15.27 4.38 9.14
N THR A 11 15.37 3.17 9.66
CA THR A 11 16.59 2.62 10.25
C THR A 11 16.93 1.27 9.63
N ASN A 12 18.06 0.68 10.00
CA ASN A 12 18.44 -0.68 9.58
C ASN A 12 17.47 -1.78 10.08
N ARG A 13 16.62 -1.46 11.06
CA ARG A 13 15.59 -2.37 11.58
C ARG A 13 14.27 -2.27 10.82
N THR A 14 14.07 -1.23 10.00
CA THR A 14 12.84 -1.04 9.21
C THR A 14 12.74 -2.12 8.14
N LYS A 15 11.68 -2.91 8.17
CA LYS A 15 11.44 -4.03 7.23
C LYS A 15 10.35 -3.73 6.21
N ALA A 16 9.37 -2.93 6.60
CA ALA A 16 8.26 -2.55 5.74
C ALA A 16 7.82 -1.11 6.00
N VAL A 17 7.22 -0.52 4.98
CA VAL A 17 6.54 0.79 5.03
C VAL A 17 5.10 0.57 4.59
N ILE A 18 4.16 1.07 5.37
CA ILE A 18 2.72 0.89 5.14
C ILE A 18 2.06 2.27 4.98
N PRO A 19 2.07 2.85 3.77
CA PRO A 19 1.30 4.07 3.51
C PRO A 19 -0.19 3.74 3.45
N VAL A 20 -0.99 4.60 4.08
CA VAL A 20 -2.45 4.52 4.02
C VAL A 20 -2.96 5.48 2.96
N HIS A 21 -3.79 4.98 2.03
CA HIS A 21 -4.55 5.79 1.09
C HIS A 21 -5.90 6.12 1.72
N MET A 22 -6.36 7.37 1.58
CA MET A 22 -7.57 7.84 2.25
C MET A 22 -8.58 8.37 1.25
N LEU A 23 -9.85 7.94 1.37
CA LEU A 23 -10.99 8.47 0.62
C LEU A 23 -10.78 8.49 -0.91
N GLY A 24 -10.10 7.49 -1.44
CA GLY A 24 -9.77 7.40 -2.87
C GLY A 24 -8.53 8.21 -3.29
N PHE A 25 -7.91 8.96 -2.37
CA PHE A 25 -6.71 9.74 -2.65
C PHE A 25 -5.44 8.97 -2.28
N SER A 26 -4.51 8.96 -3.22
CA SER A 26 -3.19 8.37 -3.00
C SER A 26 -2.37 9.20 -2.02
N SER A 27 -1.67 8.54 -1.09
CA SER A 27 -0.46 9.11 -0.50
C SER A 27 0.57 9.39 -1.62
N ASN A 28 1.67 10.10 -1.32
CA ASN A 28 2.72 10.32 -2.34
C ASN A 28 3.48 9.01 -2.67
N ILE A 29 2.73 8.08 -3.26
CA ILE A 29 3.14 6.68 -3.41
C ILE A 29 4.38 6.52 -4.30
N SER A 30 4.53 7.34 -5.35
CA SER A 30 5.69 7.22 -6.24
C SER A 30 7.00 7.55 -5.54
N ARG A 31 7.00 8.56 -4.66
CA ARG A 31 8.17 8.93 -3.88
C ARG A 31 8.46 7.91 -2.78
N ILE A 32 7.42 7.41 -2.11
CA ILE A 32 7.52 6.35 -1.10
C ILE A 32 8.07 5.07 -1.72
N GLU A 33 7.55 4.66 -2.88
CA GLU A 33 8.03 3.49 -3.64
C GLU A 33 9.53 3.61 -3.97
N LYS A 34 9.96 4.77 -4.45
CA LYS A 34 11.37 5.03 -4.75
C LYS A 34 12.26 4.88 -3.51
N ILE A 35 11.82 5.43 -2.38
CA ILE A 35 12.53 5.30 -1.10
C ILE A 35 12.63 3.83 -0.69
N CYS A 36 11.52 3.09 -0.74
CA CYS A 36 11.49 1.68 -0.37
C CYS A 36 12.43 0.84 -1.24
N LYS A 37 12.44 1.08 -2.56
CA LYS A 37 13.36 0.41 -3.48
C LYS A 37 14.83 0.69 -3.17
N GLN A 38 15.18 1.97 -2.96
CA GLN A 38 16.54 2.37 -2.63
C GLN A 38 17.04 1.77 -1.31
N LYS A 39 16.16 1.68 -0.32
CA LYS A 39 16.46 1.14 1.01
C LYS A 39 16.24 -0.37 1.13
N LYS A 40 15.78 -1.04 0.06
CA LYS A 40 15.43 -2.48 0.03
C LYS A 40 14.40 -2.87 1.11
N ILE A 41 13.44 -1.98 1.34
CA ILE A 41 12.34 -2.15 2.30
C ILE A 41 11.07 -2.52 1.53
N LYS A 42 10.22 -3.36 2.12
CA LYS A 42 8.94 -3.75 1.52
C LYS A 42 7.93 -2.62 1.58
N LEU A 43 7.13 -2.50 0.52
CA LEU A 43 6.03 -1.54 0.43
C LEU A 43 4.71 -2.30 0.49
N VAL A 44 3.90 -1.99 1.49
CA VAL A 44 2.56 -2.56 1.69
C VAL A 44 1.55 -1.42 1.63
N GLU A 45 0.71 -1.38 0.61
CA GLU A 45 -0.31 -0.34 0.49
C GLU A 45 -1.53 -0.70 1.35
N ASP A 46 -1.85 0.12 2.34
CA ASP A 46 -3.15 0.06 3.03
C ASP A 46 -4.18 0.82 2.21
N ASN A 47 -4.98 0.08 1.45
CA ASN A 47 -6.03 0.61 0.58
C ASN A 47 -7.44 0.32 1.13
N CYS A 48 -7.57 0.09 2.42
CA CYS A 48 -8.84 -0.27 3.06
C CYS A 48 -9.90 0.85 2.97
N GLU A 49 -9.50 2.11 2.81
CA GLU A 49 -10.37 3.28 2.69
C GLU A 49 -10.42 3.86 1.26
N SER A 50 -9.80 3.20 0.27
CA SER A 50 -9.60 3.80 -1.06
C SER A 50 -9.78 2.81 -2.20
N ILE A 51 -10.69 1.84 -2.02
CA ILE A 51 -11.00 0.87 -3.08
C ILE A 51 -11.48 1.58 -4.34
N GLY A 52 -10.94 1.20 -5.50
CA GLY A 52 -11.23 1.83 -6.79
C GLY A 52 -10.46 3.12 -7.07
N GLY A 53 -9.75 3.67 -6.07
CA GLY A 53 -8.85 4.83 -6.25
C GLY A 53 -7.70 4.49 -7.20
N LYS A 54 -7.19 5.51 -7.89
CA LYS A 54 -6.10 5.37 -8.87
C LYS A 54 -5.00 6.40 -8.65
N TYR A 55 -3.79 6.00 -8.97
CA TYR A 55 -2.63 6.88 -9.13
C TYR A 55 -2.00 6.62 -10.51
N LYS A 56 -1.93 7.67 -11.35
CA LYS A 56 -1.41 7.57 -12.72
C LYS A 56 -1.97 6.36 -13.49
N ASN A 57 -3.30 6.23 -13.51
CA ASN A 57 -4.05 5.14 -14.18
C ASN A 57 -3.83 3.71 -13.61
N LYS A 58 -3.09 3.55 -12.52
CA LYS A 58 -2.97 2.28 -11.80
C LYS A 58 -3.85 2.28 -10.56
N PHE A 59 -4.53 1.19 -10.29
CA PHE A 59 -5.32 1.07 -9.07
C PHE A 59 -4.44 1.09 -7.83
N LEU A 60 -4.88 1.80 -6.81
CA LEU A 60 -4.25 1.77 -5.49
C LEU A 60 -4.31 0.36 -4.92
N GLY A 61 -3.26 -0.04 -4.21
CA GLY A 61 -3.08 -1.42 -3.75
C GLY A 61 -2.27 -2.30 -4.73
N THR A 62 -1.99 -1.81 -5.95
CA THR A 62 -1.26 -2.57 -6.98
C THR A 62 0.15 -2.03 -7.28
N LEU A 63 0.61 -1.04 -6.53
CA LEU A 63 1.87 -0.34 -6.79
C LEU A 63 3.02 -0.86 -5.90
N GLY A 64 2.73 -1.25 -4.65
CA GLY A 64 3.70 -1.82 -3.73
C GLY A 64 3.92 -3.32 -3.92
N ASP A 65 4.73 -3.93 -3.05
CA ASP A 65 4.91 -5.38 -3.01
C ASP A 65 3.60 -6.10 -2.65
N PHE A 66 2.80 -5.48 -1.79
CA PHE A 66 1.50 -5.96 -1.34
C PHE A 66 0.49 -4.81 -1.30
N GLY A 67 -0.78 -5.14 -1.42
CA GLY A 67 -1.90 -4.23 -1.19
C GLY A 67 -2.98 -4.89 -0.35
N CYS A 68 -3.57 -4.15 0.59
CA CYS A 68 -4.63 -4.62 1.46
C CYS A 68 -5.94 -3.92 1.13
N TYR A 69 -7.03 -4.70 1.07
CA TYR A 69 -8.40 -4.20 0.94
C TYR A 69 -9.24 -4.69 2.11
N SER A 70 -10.18 -3.86 2.53
CA SER A 70 -11.22 -4.24 3.49
C SER A 70 -12.58 -4.31 2.79
N PHE A 71 -13.33 -5.37 3.07
CA PHE A 71 -14.73 -5.54 2.66
C PHE A 71 -15.65 -5.59 3.87
N HIS A 72 -15.27 -4.93 4.97
CA HIS A 72 -16.12 -4.77 6.15
C HIS A 72 -17.40 -4.02 5.77
N GLU A 73 -18.50 -4.26 6.50
CA GLU A 73 -19.82 -3.66 6.25
C GLU A 73 -19.82 -2.12 6.22
N SER A 74 -18.87 -1.47 6.89
CA SER A 74 -18.71 -0.02 6.89
C SER A 74 -18.08 0.54 5.61
N LYS A 75 -17.63 -0.31 4.68
CA LYS A 75 -16.96 0.12 3.44
C LYS A 75 -17.96 0.30 2.29
N ASN A 76 -17.55 1.07 1.26
CA ASN A 76 -18.37 1.29 0.06
C ASN A 76 -18.67 0.00 -0.71
N ILE A 77 -17.72 -0.94 -0.70
CA ILE A 77 -17.88 -2.29 -1.23
C ILE A 77 -17.63 -3.24 -0.08
N HIS A 78 -18.60 -4.10 0.23
CA HIS A 78 -18.54 -4.96 1.38
C HIS A 78 -19.21 -6.33 1.16
N CYS A 79 -18.84 -7.28 2.00
CA CYS A 79 -19.46 -8.60 2.07
C CYS A 79 -19.83 -8.99 3.52
N GLY A 80 -20.11 -7.99 4.38
CA GLY A 80 -20.30 -8.12 5.81
C GLY A 80 -18.97 -8.05 6.56
N ASN A 81 -18.21 -9.16 6.56
CA ASN A 81 -16.82 -9.21 7.03
C ASN A 81 -15.95 -9.85 5.96
N GLY A 82 -14.86 -9.19 5.63
CA GLY A 82 -13.94 -9.71 4.63
C GLY A 82 -12.82 -8.74 4.31
N GLY A 83 -11.87 -9.25 3.57
CA GLY A 83 -10.73 -8.49 3.08
C GLY A 83 -9.99 -9.24 2.01
N ALA A 84 -9.06 -8.57 1.35
CA ALA A 84 -8.19 -9.19 0.36
C ALA A 84 -6.77 -8.67 0.52
N LEU A 85 -5.82 -9.57 0.30
CA LEU A 85 -4.40 -9.26 0.17
C LEU A 85 -3.99 -9.47 -1.29
N LEU A 86 -3.50 -8.41 -1.92
CA LEU A 86 -2.88 -8.47 -3.22
C LEU A 86 -1.40 -8.73 -3.05
N VAL A 87 -0.88 -9.73 -3.74
CA VAL A 87 0.55 -10.04 -3.79
C VAL A 87 1.07 -9.64 -5.16
N ASN A 88 1.60 -8.41 -5.26
CA ASN A 88 2.02 -7.83 -6.54
C ASN A 88 3.45 -8.26 -6.90
N ASN A 89 4.28 -8.50 -5.91
CA ASN A 89 5.65 -8.97 -6.12
C ASN A 89 5.69 -10.49 -6.25
N LYS A 90 5.97 -10.96 -7.46
CA LYS A 90 6.00 -12.39 -7.81
C LYS A 90 6.94 -13.24 -6.95
N LYS A 91 7.96 -12.64 -6.34
CA LYS A 91 8.88 -13.35 -5.43
C LYS A 91 8.20 -13.91 -4.19
N PHE A 92 7.02 -13.40 -3.83
CA PHE A 92 6.24 -13.87 -2.68
C PHE A 92 5.12 -14.82 -3.05
N ILE A 93 4.95 -15.11 -4.33
CA ILE A 93 3.97 -16.10 -4.81
C ILE A 93 4.69 -17.44 -4.87
N LYS A 94 4.26 -18.40 -4.05
CA LYS A 94 4.69 -19.80 -4.18
C LYS A 94 3.95 -20.42 -5.35
N SER A 95 4.68 -21.02 -6.23
CA SER A 95 4.12 -21.85 -7.30
C SER A 95 3.69 -23.20 -6.78
#